data_402b9c9cf3c729520e4ae8299f1f17eb
#
_entry.id   402b9c9cf3c729520e4ae8299f1f17eb
#
_cell.length_a   1.000
_cell.length_b   1.000
_cell.length_c   1.000
_cell.angle_alpha   90.00
_cell.angle_beta   90.00
_cell.angle_gamma   90.00
#
_symmetry.space_group_name_H-M   'P 1'
#
loop_
_entity.id
_entity.type
_entity.pdbx_description
1 polymer ?
#
loop_
_entity_poly.entity_id
_entity_poly.type
_entity_poly.pdbx_seq_one_letter_code
_entity_poly.pdbx_strand_id
1 'polypeptide(L)'
;MAAPRPRAGLRLPGVETALTKGLVVTYLSLIVLIPLAAIAAKAFSAGPAEFWDAIRQPQAVAALKLTAICSLIVVAINAVMGTLIAWVLVRDEFPGKSIVNSMIDLPFALPTIVASLTLLTLYGNDSFLGIHAAYTKFAVIIALLFVTLPFVVRAVQPLLLSL
;
A
#
# COMPACT_ATOMS: atom_id res chain seq x y z
N MET A 1 -58.85 5.39 27.16
CA MET A 1 -57.47 5.16 27.65
C MET A 1 -56.52 5.53 26.50
N ALA A 2 -56.00 6.75 26.48
CA ALA A 2 -55.17 7.27 25.39
C ALA A 2 -53.70 6.96 25.68
N ALA A 3 -53.04 6.27 24.73
CA ALA A 3 -51.62 5.92 24.81
C ALA A 3 -50.74 7.19 24.80
N PRO A 4 -49.70 7.28 25.62
CA PRO A 4 -48.80 8.43 25.61
C PRO A 4 -48.01 8.51 24.30
N ARG A 5 -48.08 9.67 23.64
CA ARG A 5 -47.28 9.96 22.45
C ARG A 5 -45.80 10.03 22.85
N PRO A 6 -44.90 9.34 22.08
CA PRO A 6 -43.46 9.46 22.34
C PRO A 6 -43.05 10.93 22.12
N ARG A 7 -42.38 11.52 23.11
CA ARG A 7 -41.76 12.83 23.00
C ARG A 7 -40.68 12.76 21.91
N ALA A 8 -40.91 13.41 20.79
CA ALA A 8 -39.89 13.64 19.78
C ALA A 8 -38.80 14.53 20.43
N GLY A 9 -37.72 13.89 20.85
CA GLY A 9 -36.53 14.61 21.26
C GLY A 9 -36.06 15.46 20.09
N LEU A 10 -35.82 16.75 20.34
CA LEU A 10 -35.25 17.69 19.36
C LEU A 10 -33.86 17.18 18.97
N ARG A 11 -33.81 16.38 17.94
CA ARG A 11 -32.54 16.05 17.29
C ARG A 11 -32.18 17.24 16.41
N LEU A 12 -31.18 18.01 16.84
CA LEU A 12 -30.55 19.04 16.02
C LEU A 12 -29.51 18.35 15.13
N PRO A 13 -29.85 17.92 13.89
CA PRO A 13 -29.02 17.03 13.09
C PRO A 13 -27.70 17.66 12.59
N GLY A 14 -27.53 18.96 12.81
CA GLY A 14 -26.32 19.67 12.40
C GLY A 14 -25.20 19.70 13.45
N VAL A 15 -25.54 19.85 14.72
CA VAL A 15 -24.57 20.04 15.81
C VAL A 15 -23.90 18.73 16.19
N GLU A 16 -24.65 17.63 16.28
CA GLU A 16 -24.09 16.29 16.55
C GLU A 16 -23.13 15.87 15.46
N THR A 17 -23.48 16.12 14.20
CA THR A 17 -22.62 15.80 13.04
C THR A 17 -21.36 16.67 13.00
N ALA A 18 -21.47 17.96 13.36
CA ALA A 18 -20.33 18.87 13.40
C ALA A 18 -19.36 18.52 14.53
N LEU A 19 -19.87 18.20 15.72
CA LEU A 19 -19.07 17.79 16.87
C LEU A 19 -18.36 16.45 16.60
N THR A 20 -19.08 15.47 16.05
CA THR A 20 -18.48 14.17 15.71
C THR A 20 -17.39 14.31 14.65
N LYS A 21 -17.64 15.08 13.59
CA LYS A 21 -16.63 15.36 12.56
C LYS A 21 -15.42 16.10 13.13
N GLY A 22 -15.67 17.13 13.97
CA GLY A 22 -14.61 17.88 14.64
C GLY A 22 -13.73 16.98 15.52
N LEU A 23 -14.34 16.13 16.33
CA LEU A 23 -13.62 15.20 17.21
C LEU A 23 -12.82 14.18 16.41
N VAL A 24 -13.40 13.59 15.36
CA VAL A 24 -12.70 12.63 14.49
C VAL A 24 -11.52 13.29 13.78
N VAL A 25 -11.72 14.48 13.20
CA VAL A 25 -10.63 15.21 12.52
C VAL A 25 -9.53 15.57 13.50
N THR A 26 -9.87 16.07 14.69
CA THR A 26 -8.86 16.40 15.73
C THR A 26 -8.10 15.17 16.17
N TYR A 27 -8.77 14.06 16.43
CA TYR A 27 -8.14 12.80 16.84
C TYR A 27 -7.20 12.27 15.76
N LEU A 28 -7.64 12.20 14.50
CA LEU A 28 -6.81 11.77 13.38
C LEU A 28 -5.62 12.71 13.16
N SER A 29 -5.85 14.03 13.28
CA SER A 29 -4.77 15.02 13.16
C SER A 29 -3.72 14.83 14.24
N LEU A 30 -4.09 14.59 15.48
CA LEU A 30 -3.14 14.35 16.58
C LEU A 30 -2.34 13.07 16.33
N ILE A 31 -2.99 11.97 15.95
CA ILE A 31 -2.31 10.69 15.67
C ILE A 31 -1.32 10.81 14.51
N VAL A 32 -1.63 11.61 13.50
CA VAL A 32 -0.76 11.78 12.34
C VAL A 32 0.28 12.87 12.55
N LEU A 33 -0.14 14.04 13.07
CA LEU A 33 0.76 15.20 13.18
C LEU A 33 1.80 15.05 14.29
N ILE A 34 1.49 14.39 15.41
CA ILE A 34 2.46 14.20 16.49
C ILE A 34 3.67 13.38 16.03
N PRO A 35 3.52 12.18 15.42
CA PRO A 35 4.68 11.45 14.90
C PRO A 35 5.44 12.21 13.81
N LEU A 36 4.73 12.90 12.91
CA LEU A 36 5.37 13.70 11.86
C LEU A 36 6.18 14.87 12.44
N ALA A 37 5.62 15.57 13.42
CA ALA A 37 6.31 16.64 14.13
C ALA A 37 7.54 16.11 14.88
N ALA A 38 7.43 14.94 15.53
CA ALA A 38 8.55 14.29 16.22
C ALA A 38 9.68 13.91 15.24
N ILE A 39 9.33 13.37 14.06
CA ILE A 39 10.29 13.06 12.99
C ILE A 39 10.97 14.35 12.50
N ALA A 40 10.19 15.39 12.22
CA ALA A 40 10.73 16.68 11.78
C ALA A 40 11.65 17.30 12.84
N ALA A 41 11.21 17.34 14.10
CA ALA A 41 12.02 17.84 15.20
C ALA A 41 13.34 17.06 15.35
N LYS A 42 13.29 15.73 15.22
CA LYS A 42 14.48 14.88 15.26
C LYS A 42 15.38 15.11 14.06
N ALA A 43 14.82 15.24 12.87
CA ALA A 43 15.58 15.45 11.63
C ALA A 43 16.39 16.76 11.66
N PHE A 44 15.84 17.82 12.27
CA PHE A 44 16.49 19.12 12.37
C PHE A 44 17.15 19.39 13.73
N SER A 45 17.18 18.41 14.64
CA SER A 45 17.72 18.59 16.01
C SER A 45 19.20 18.96 16.05
N ALA A 46 19.97 18.51 15.07
CA ALA A 46 21.40 18.79 14.94
C ALA A 46 21.68 19.99 13.99
N GLY A 47 20.63 20.58 13.44
CA GLY A 47 20.71 21.75 12.57
C GLY A 47 20.49 21.43 11.08
N PRO A 48 20.15 22.44 10.28
CA PRO A 48 19.86 22.26 8.84
C PRO A 48 21.08 21.76 8.04
N ALA A 49 22.29 22.12 8.43
CA ALA A 49 23.51 21.70 7.75
C ALA A 49 23.71 20.19 7.87
N GLU A 50 23.62 19.64 9.10
CA GLU A 50 23.74 18.20 9.32
C GLU A 50 22.63 17.39 8.65
N PHE A 51 21.41 17.94 8.59
CA PHE A 51 20.32 17.36 7.81
C PHE A 51 20.69 17.20 6.34
N TRP A 52 21.22 18.26 5.71
CA TRP A 52 21.65 18.19 4.32
C TRP A 52 22.83 17.25 4.09
N ASP A 53 23.78 17.23 5.02
CA ASP A 53 24.93 16.31 4.95
C ASP A 53 24.48 14.84 5.07
N ALA A 54 23.53 14.56 5.95
CA ALA A 54 22.94 13.22 6.08
C ALA A 54 22.26 12.75 4.78
N ILE A 55 21.49 13.62 4.12
CA ILE A 55 20.82 13.29 2.82
C ILE A 55 21.85 13.07 1.70
N ARG A 56 22.95 13.78 1.72
CA ARG A 56 24.02 13.71 0.71
C ARG A 56 25.00 12.57 0.94
N GLN A 57 24.90 11.84 2.04
CA GLN A 57 25.75 10.67 2.27
C GLN A 57 25.63 9.68 1.12
N PRO A 58 26.74 9.06 0.69
CA PRO A 58 26.75 8.12 -0.43
C PRO A 58 25.74 6.99 -0.28
N GLN A 59 25.53 6.48 0.95
CA GLN A 59 24.55 5.44 1.24
C GLN A 59 23.12 5.93 1.05
N ALA A 60 22.78 7.13 1.51
CA ALA A 60 21.44 7.72 1.35
C ALA A 60 21.12 7.96 -0.14
N VAL A 61 22.06 8.54 -0.87
CA VAL A 61 21.93 8.76 -2.31
C VAL A 61 21.81 7.44 -3.08
N ALA A 62 22.60 6.43 -2.71
CA ALA A 62 22.52 5.10 -3.34
C ALA A 62 21.17 4.43 -3.06
N ALA A 63 20.65 4.52 -1.83
CA ALA A 63 19.31 4.01 -1.47
C ALA A 63 18.19 4.72 -2.24
N LEU A 64 18.23 6.05 -2.34
CA LEU A 64 17.26 6.83 -3.12
C LEU A 64 17.29 6.45 -4.61
N LYS A 65 18.48 6.35 -5.21
CA LYS A 65 18.65 5.91 -6.59
C LYS A 65 18.11 4.50 -6.81
N LEU A 66 18.44 3.57 -5.91
CA LEU A 66 17.94 2.19 -5.99
C LEU A 66 16.41 2.16 -5.94
N THR A 67 15.81 2.86 -4.98
CA THR A 67 14.35 2.93 -4.83
C THR A 67 13.70 3.52 -6.08
N ALA A 68 14.22 4.64 -6.60
CA ALA A 68 13.67 5.28 -7.78
C ALA A 68 13.76 4.37 -9.02
N ILE A 69 14.91 3.74 -9.26
CA ILE A 69 15.10 2.86 -10.42
C ILE A 69 14.20 1.62 -10.31
N CYS A 70 14.19 0.95 -9.14
CA CYS A 70 13.33 -0.22 -8.94
C CYS A 70 11.86 0.12 -9.08
N SER A 71 11.41 1.25 -8.53
CA SER A 71 10.03 1.71 -8.64
C SER A 71 9.62 1.98 -10.09
N LEU A 72 10.47 2.64 -10.88
CA LEU A 72 10.20 2.88 -12.31
C LEU A 72 10.06 1.58 -13.09
N ILE A 73 10.96 0.62 -12.86
CA ILE A 73 10.89 -0.70 -13.50
C ILE A 73 9.58 -1.41 -13.12
N VAL A 74 9.25 -1.43 -11.83
CA VAL A 74 8.04 -2.06 -11.32
C VAL A 74 6.78 -1.40 -11.87
N VAL A 75 6.73 -0.07 -11.93
CA VAL A 75 5.60 0.68 -12.52
C VAL A 75 5.44 0.32 -14.00
N ALA A 76 6.52 0.28 -14.78
CA ALA A 76 6.45 -0.09 -16.19
C ALA A 76 5.93 -1.52 -16.39
N ILE A 77 6.45 -2.49 -15.62
CA ILE A 77 6.00 -3.88 -15.69
C ILE A 77 4.53 -3.99 -15.26
N ASN A 78 4.15 -3.39 -14.13
CA ASN A 78 2.78 -3.44 -13.61
C ASN A 78 1.79 -2.73 -14.52
N ALA A 79 2.16 -1.63 -15.16
CA ALA A 79 1.28 -0.94 -16.10
C ALA A 79 0.91 -1.86 -17.28
N VAL A 80 1.88 -2.60 -17.81
CA VAL A 80 1.63 -3.52 -18.93
C VAL A 80 0.95 -4.80 -18.43
N MET A 81 1.61 -5.52 -17.53
CA MET A 81 1.15 -6.83 -17.08
C MET A 81 -0.13 -6.76 -16.25
N GLY A 82 -0.23 -5.79 -15.35
CA GLY A 82 -1.43 -5.58 -14.53
C GLY A 82 -2.65 -5.22 -15.37
N THR A 83 -2.46 -4.37 -16.41
CA THR A 83 -3.55 -4.03 -17.34
C THR A 83 -3.96 -5.24 -18.19
N LEU A 84 -3.00 -6.03 -18.69
CA LEU A 84 -3.29 -7.26 -19.44
C LEU A 84 -4.03 -8.28 -18.58
N ILE A 85 -3.59 -8.50 -17.35
CA ILE A 85 -4.26 -9.41 -16.42
C ILE A 85 -5.68 -8.91 -16.13
N ALA A 86 -5.86 -7.62 -15.85
CA ALA A 86 -7.17 -7.03 -15.62
C ALA A 86 -8.09 -7.20 -16.83
N TRP A 87 -7.55 -6.99 -18.04
CA TRP A 87 -8.29 -7.17 -19.30
C TRP A 87 -8.80 -8.60 -19.46
N VAL A 88 -7.91 -9.59 -19.34
CA VAL A 88 -8.28 -11.02 -19.43
C VAL A 88 -9.32 -11.39 -18.36
N LEU A 89 -9.13 -10.92 -17.11
CA LEU A 89 -10.07 -11.20 -16.03
C LEU A 89 -11.44 -10.55 -16.20
N VAL A 90 -11.56 -9.47 -16.97
CA VAL A 90 -12.85 -8.81 -17.23
C VAL A 90 -13.52 -9.37 -18.48
N ARG A 91 -12.74 -9.58 -19.54
CA ARG A 91 -13.31 -9.89 -20.88
C ARG A 91 -13.44 -11.39 -21.17
N ASP A 92 -12.56 -12.22 -20.57
CA ASP A 92 -12.50 -13.65 -20.89
C ASP A 92 -13.13 -14.50 -19.80
N GLU A 93 -13.83 -15.56 -20.20
CA GLU A 93 -14.32 -16.61 -19.31
C GLU A 93 -13.50 -17.89 -19.53
N PHE A 94 -12.82 -18.35 -18.48
CA PHE A 94 -12.00 -19.56 -18.54
C PHE A 94 -12.08 -20.35 -17.23
N PRO A 95 -11.85 -21.68 -17.27
CA PRO A 95 -11.83 -22.50 -16.08
C PRO A 95 -10.68 -22.06 -15.15
N GLY A 96 -10.97 -21.89 -13.86
CA GLY A 96 -9.96 -21.42 -12.89
C GLY A 96 -9.87 -19.91 -12.72
N LYS A 97 -10.67 -19.08 -13.42
CA LYS A 97 -10.70 -17.62 -13.26
C LYS A 97 -10.83 -17.18 -11.79
N SER A 98 -11.67 -17.88 -11.01
CA SER A 98 -11.84 -17.61 -9.57
C SER A 98 -10.54 -17.85 -8.79
N ILE A 99 -9.80 -18.91 -9.13
CA ILE A 99 -8.52 -19.23 -8.49
C ILE A 99 -7.50 -18.11 -8.79
N VAL A 100 -7.41 -17.69 -10.06
CA VAL A 100 -6.51 -16.59 -10.46
C VAL A 100 -6.85 -15.30 -9.72
N ASN A 101 -8.14 -14.95 -9.61
CA ASN A 101 -8.59 -13.81 -8.82
C ASN A 101 -8.15 -13.90 -7.36
N SER A 102 -8.32 -15.07 -6.73
CA SER A 102 -7.90 -15.28 -5.34
C SER A 102 -6.38 -15.21 -5.17
N MET A 103 -5.61 -15.70 -6.14
CA MET A 103 -4.14 -15.59 -6.13
C MET A 103 -3.66 -14.14 -6.23
N ILE A 104 -4.34 -13.32 -7.03
CA ILE A 104 -4.04 -11.87 -7.13
C ILE A 104 -4.32 -11.18 -5.80
N ASP A 105 -5.35 -11.59 -5.07
CA ASP A 105 -5.69 -10.98 -3.77
C ASP A 105 -4.81 -11.50 -2.61
N LEU A 106 -4.04 -12.55 -2.84
CA LEU A 106 -3.20 -13.18 -1.80
C LEU A 106 -2.22 -12.21 -1.14
N PRO A 107 -1.53 -11.29 -1.85
CA PRO A 107 -0.67 -10.29 -1.22
C PRO A 107 -1.40 -9.35 -0.24
N PHE A 108 -2.70 -9.08 -0.46
CA PHE A 108 -3.49 -8.28 0.48
C PHE A 108 -3.84 -9.05 1.77
N ALA A 109 -4.01 -10.36 1.65
CA ALA A 109 -4.37 -11.21 2.77
C ALA A 109 -3.16 -11.58 3.65
N LEU A 110 -1.94 -11.53 3.09
CA LEU A 110 -0.73 -11.89 3.81
C LEU A 110 -0.15 -10.70 4.59
N PRO A 111 0.12 -10.85 5.89
CA PRO A 111 0.94 -9.91 6.62
C PRO A 111 2.30 -9.74 5.92
N THR A 112 2.82 -8.52 5.84
CA THR A 112 4.08 -8.20 5.14
C THR A 112 5.27 -9.06 5.59
N ILE A 113 5.32 -9.42 6.86
CA ILE A 113 6.36 -10.32 7.42
C ILE A 113 6.25 -11.71 6.80
N VAL A 114 5.03 -12.25 6.69
CA VAL A 114 4.80 -13.59 6.10
C VAL A 114 5.16 -13.58 4.61
N ALA A 115 4.74 -12.55 3.87
CA ALA A 115 5.11 -12.38 2.47
C ALA A 115 6.63 -12.31 2.29
N SER A 116 7.33 -11.56 3.15
CA SER A 116 8.79 -11.45 3.12
C SER A 116 9.49 -12.79 3.39
N LEU A 117 9.02 -13.54 4.39
CA LEU A 117 9.56 -14.87 4.71
C LEU A 117 9.30 -15.87 3.58
N THR A 118 8.12 -15.83 2.97
CA THR A 118 7.78 -16.67 1.82
C THR A 118 8.71 -16.37 0.63
N LEU A 119 8.91 -15.10 0.30
CA LEU A 119 9.83 -14.72 -0.77
C LEU A 119 11.28 -15.10 -0.44
N LEU A 120 11.69 -14.98 0.83
CA LEU A 120 13.01 -15.40 1.27
C LEU A 120 13.21 -16.92 1.14
N THR A 121 12.19 -17.71 1.46
CA THR A 121 12.22 -19.18 1.28
C THR A 121 12.25 -19.57 -0.19
N LEU A 122 11.51 -18.86 -1.04
CA LEU A 122 11.45 -19.15 -2.47
C LEU A 122 12.71 -18.71 -3.24
N TYR A 123 13.34 -17.61 -2.84
CA TYR A 123 14.43 -16.96 -3.56
C TYR A 123 15.69 -16.76 -2.73
N GLY A 124 15.74 -17.35 -1.52
CA GLY A 124 16.90 -17.32 -0.62
C GLY A 124 18.02 -18.26 -1.05
N ASN A 125 19.07 -18.32 -0.23
CA ASN A 125 20.22 -19.18 -0.50
C ASN A 125 19.87 -20.68 -0.51
N ASP A 126 18.86 -21.08 0.29
CA ASP A 126 18.35 -22.45 0.37
C ASP A 126 17.07 -22.64 -0.47
N SER A 127 16.92 -21.86 -1.53
CA SER A 127 15.75 -21.89 -2.39
C SER A 127 15.57 -23.26 -3.05
N PHE A 128 14.41 -23.87 -2.84
CA PHE A 128 14.07 -25.13 -3.51
C PHE A 128 13.86 -24.96 -5.02
N LEU A 129 13.62 -23.73 -5.49
CA LEU A 129 13.51 -23.40 -6.93
C LEU A 129 14.87 -23.24 -7.61
N GLY A 130 15.97 -23.26 -6.86
CA GLY A 130 17.31 -23.05 -7.40
C GLY A 130 17.58 -21.60 -7.84
N ILE A 131 16.69 -20.65 -7.52
CA ILE A 131 16.84 -19.23 -7.89
C ILE A 131 17.33 -18.47 -6.65
N HIS A 132 18.60 -18.09 -6.65
CA HIS A 132 19.24 -17.38 -5.53
C HIS A 132 19.21 -15.87 -5.79
N ALA A 133 18.12 -15.22 -5.47
CA ALA A 133 17.94 -13.78 -5.69
C ALA A 133 17.98 -12.94 -4.40
N ALA A 134 18.00 -13.57 -3.21
CA ALA A 134 18.03 -12.86 -1.95
C ALA A 134 19.17 -11.85 -1.87
N TYR A 135 18.92 -10.72 -1.21
CA TYR A 135 19.87 -9.61 -1.04
C TYR A 135 20.35 -8.94 -2.34
N THR A 136 19.67 -9.19 -3.46
CA THR A 136 19.97 -8.54 -4.75
C THR A 136 18.94 -7.46 -5.09
N LYS A 137 19.29 -6.56 -6.02
CA LYS A 137 18.33 -5.58 -6.58
C LYS A 137 17.16 -6.27 -7.26
N PHE A 138 17.35 -7.46 -7.79
CA PHE A 138 16.30 -8.27 -8.41
C PHE A 138 15.26 -8.74 -7.37
N ALA A 139 15.70 -9.13 -6.17
CA ALA A 139 14.78 -9.48 -5.09
C ALA A 139 13.87 -8.29 -4.70
N VAL A 140 14.41 -7.08 -4.70
CA VAL A 140 13.61 -5.87 -4.43
C VAL A 140 12.52 -5.68 -5.48
N ILE A 141 12.86 -5.88 -6.77
CA ILE A 141 11.88 -5.78 -7.87
C ILE A 141 10.80 -6.85 -7.73
N ILE A 142 11.17 -8.11 -7.46
CA ILE A 142 10.19 -9.20 -7.26
C ILE A 142 9.26 -8.90 -6.10
N ALA A 143 9.81 -8.47 -4.95
CA ALA A 143 9.02 -8.13 -3.77
C ALA A 143 8.04 -6.98 -4.05
N LEU A 144 8.50 -5.94 -4.74
CA LEU A 144 7.65 -4.81 -5.12
C LEU A 144 6.57 -5.25 -6.12
N LEU A 145 6.91 -6.04 -7.14
CA LEU A 145 5.92 -6.57 -8.09
C LEU A 145 4.86 -7.39 -7.39
N PHE A 146 5.27 -8.31 -6.49
CA PHE A 146 4.33 -9.14 -5.73
C PHE A 146 3.33 -8.32 -4.94
N VAL A 147 3.79 -7.27 -4.24
CA VAL A 147 2.93 -6.45 -3.39
C VAL A 147 2.07 -5.48 -4.21
N THR A 148 2.61 -4.92 -5.32
CA THR A 148 1.95 -3.82 -6.02
C THR A 148 1.09 -4.25 -7.22
N LEU A 149 1.32 -5.44 -7.80
CA LEU A 149 0.54 -5.96 -8.93
C LEU A 149 -0.98 -5.98 -8.66
N PRO A 150 -1.47 -6.51 -7.51
CA PRO A 150 -2.89 -6.53 -7.24
C PRO A 150 -3.54 -5.15 -7.20
N PHE A 151 -2.83 -4.12 -6.75
CA PHE A 151 -3.36 -2.75 -6.76
C PHE A 151 -3.66 -2.27 -8.18
N VAL A 152 -2.76 -2.54 -9.12
CA VAL A 152 -2.95 -2.15 -10.53
C VAL A 152 -4.10 -2.92 -11.14
N VAL A 153 -4.16 -4.24 -10.96
CA VAL A 153 -5.25 -5.07 -11.46
C VAL A 153 -6.60 -4.58 -10.94
N ARG A 154 -6.73 -4.36 -9.63
CA ARG A 154 -7.98 -3.91 -9.00
C ARG A 154 -8.36 -2.48 -9.33
N ALA A 155 -7.40 -1.61 -9.63
CA ALA A 155 -7.68 -0.24 -10.10
C ALA A 155 -8.19 -0.21 -11.55
N VAL A 156 -7.71 -1.11 -12.41
CA VAL A 156 -8.05 -1.13 -13.83
C VAL A 156 -9.37 -1.88 -14.10
N GLN A 157 -9.68 -2.94 -13.35
CA GLN A 157 -10.89 -3.75 -13.55
C GLN A 157 -12.19 -2.93 -13.61
N PRO A 158 -12.51 -2.00 -12.68
CA PRO A 158 -13.74 -1.23 -12.73
C PRO A 158 -13.84 -0.34 -13.99
N LEU A 159 -12.70 0.19 -14.45
CA LEU A 159 -12.67 0.99 -15.69
C LEU A 159 -13.01 0.14 -16.91
N LEU A 160 -12.48 -1.08 -16.99
CA LEU A 160 -12.78 -2.00 -18.09
C LEU A 160 -14.21 -2.51 -18.07
N LEU A 161 -14.84 -2.61 -16.90
CA LEU A 161 -16.25 -2.98 -16.76
C LEU A 161 -17.20 -1.85 -17.19
N SER A 162 -16.74 -0.59 -17.17
CA SER A 162 -17.53 0.57 -17.57
C SER A 162 -17.46 0.88 -19.08
N LEU A 163 -16.59 0.21 -19.83
CA LEU A 163 -16.41 0.30 -21.28
C LEU A 163 -17.19 -0.79 -22.02
#